data_26fed374ee9c024735ece05b519ad02b
#
_entry.id   26fed374ee9c024735ece05b519ad02b
#
_cell.length_a   1.000
_cell.length_b   1.000
_cell.length_c   1.000
_cell.angle_alpha   90.00
_cell.angle_beta   90.00
_cell.angle_gamma   90.00
#
_symmetry.space_group_name_H-M   'P 1'
#
loop_
_entity.id
_entity.type
_entity.pdbx_description
1 polymer ?
#
loop_
_entity_poly.entity_id
_entity_poly.type
_entity_poly.pdbx_seq_one_letter_code
_entity_poly.pdbx_strand_id
1 'polypeptide(L)'
;MWGRDGSISFIRIGTIVVVIGILIVVGGVGLFFVDRATHQRPYEIDPYPGSTIWFTTSRGSNARQVVYRVPAVTAEDVVNYYQNKLNALSGNSGEKCIRFPSTGNYDGYEKDKKTSPPYRFSCMFDRSGFQISQYTRVNIEPGVEANNSVGMVVIENEQYWQR
;
A
#
# COMPACT_ATOMS: atom_id res chain seq x y z
N MET A 1 -12.10 21.62 43.75
CA MET A 1 -13.59 21.69 43.74
C MET A 1 -14.13 20.95 44.96
N TRP A 2 -13.92 21.50 46.10
CA TRP A 2 -14.36 20.94 47.36
C TRP A 2 -15.63 21.69 47.80
N GLY A 3 -16.59 20.97 48.35
CA GLY A 3 -17.72 21.58 48.98
C GLY A 3 -17.26 22.39 50.21
N ARG A 4 -18.10 23.25 50.72
CA ARG A 4 -17.79 24.17 51.87
C ARG A 4 -17.37 23.39 53.12
N ASP A 5 -17.74 22.11 53.19
CA ASP A 5 -17.45 21.21 54.31
C ASP A 5 -16.38 20.17 53.95
N GLY A 6 -15.60 20.34 52.87
CA GLY A 6 -14.56 19.42 52.46
C GLY A 6 -15.06 18.09 51.89
N SER A 7 -16.37 17.87 51.76
CA SER A 7 -16.95 16.64 51.22
C SER A 7 -16.97 16.66 49.68
N ILE A 8 -16.56 15.56 49.07
CA ILE A 8 -16.62 15.39 47.63
C ILE A 8 -18.08 15.14 47.22
N SER A 9 -18.62 15.97 46.37
CA SER A 9 -19.98 15.75 45.82
C SER A 9 -19.98 14.59 44.83
N PHE A 10 -20.53 13.44 45.22
CA PHE A 10 -20.68 12.25 44.37
C PHE A 10 -21.41 12.54 43.05
N ILE A 11 -22.35 13.48 43.05
CA ILE A 11 -23.08 13.90 41.84
C ILE A 11 -22.12 14.54 40.84
N ARG A 12 -21.19 15.41 41.29
CA ARG A 12 -20.21 16.04 40.38
C ARG A 12 -19.24 15.03 39.80
N ILE A 13 -18.77 14.06 40.61
CA ILE A 13 -17.92 12.99 40.13
C ILE A 13 -18.67 12.14 39.11
N GLY A 14 -19.91 11.73 39.39
CA GLY A 14 -20.73 10.98 38.47
C GLY A 14 -20.94 11.71 37.14
N THR A 15 -21.21 13.01 37.16
CA THR A 15 -21.36 13.82 35.94
C THR A 15 -20.07 13.85 35.12
N ILE A 16 -18.91 13.99 35.74
CA ILE A 16 -17.62 14.01 35.06
C ILE A 16 -17.36 12.66 34.39
N VAL A 17 -17.58 11.54 35.11
CA VAL A 17 -17.40 10.19 34.56
C VAL A 17 -18.30 9.95 33.36
N VAL A 18 -19.57 10.36 33.44
CA VAL A 18 -20.52 10.21 32.31
C VAL A 18 -20.06 11.04 31.10
N VAL A 19 -19.65 12.29 31.31
CA VAL A 19 -19.16 13.14 30.21
C VAL A 19 -17.93 12.55 29.55
N ILE A 20 -16.96 12.07 30.34
CA ILE A 20 -15.75 11.41 29.81
C ILE A 20 -16.14 10.15 29.04
N GLY A 21 -17.05 9.33 29.57
CA GLY A 21 -17.54 8.12 28.89
C GLY A 21 -18.15 8.44 27.53
N ILE A 22 -19.00 9.46 27.45
CA ILE A 22 -19.60 9.91 26.19
C ILE A 22 -18.52 10.38 25.20
N LEU A 23 -17.55 11.16 25.65
CA LEU A 23 -16.46 11.65 24.79
C LEU A 23 -15.62 10.50 24.23
N ILE A 24 -15.33 9.47 25.02
CA ILE A 24 -14.60 8.28 24.56
C ILE A 24 -15.40 7.53 23.49
N VAL A 25 -16.71 7.31 23.72
CA VAL A 25 -17.57 6.61 22.79
C VAL A 25 -17.71 7.39 21.47
N VAL A 26 -18.02 8.68 21.55
CA VAL A 26 -18.18 9.52 20.36
C VAL A 26 -16.86 9.66 19.60
N GLY A 27 -15.75 9.85 20.33
CA GLY A 27 -14.40 9.89 19.72
C GLY A 27 -14.02 8.59 19.07
N GLY A 28 -14.24 7.46 19.72
CA GLY A 28 -13.94 6.12 19.17
C GLY A 28 -14.76 5.79 17.93
N VAL A 29 -16.06 6.09 17.97
CA VAL A 29 -16.95 5.92 16.81
C VAL A 29 -16.52 6.84 15.66
N GLY A 30 -16.20 8.10 15.94
CA GLY A 30 -15.72 9.04 14.94
C GLY A 30 -14.43 8.55 14.25
N LEU A 31 -13.43 8.11 15.02
CA LEU A 31 -12.18 7.58 14.50
C LEU A 31 -12.41 6.32 13.66
N PHE A 32 -13.29 5.43 14.07
CA PHE A 32 -13.65 4.24 13.32
C PHE A 32 -14.22 4.59 11.93
N PHE A 33 -15.13 5.56 11.85
CA PHE A 33 -15.70 5.96 10.55
C PHE A 33 -14.68 6.68 9.66
N VAL A 34 -13.79 7.49 10.22
CA VAL A 34 -12.72 8.14 9.46
C VAL A 34 -11.76 7.10 8.92
N ASP A 35 -11.32 6.16 9.76
CA ASP A 35 -10.43 5.07 9.34
C ASP A 35 -11.08 4.24 8.24
N ARG A 36 -12.32 3.81 8.43
CA ARG A 36 -13.08 3.07 7.40
C ARG A 36 -13.18 3.83 6.09
N ALA A 37 -13.46 5.13 6.12
CA ALA A 37 -13.58 5.96 4.91
C ALA A 37 -12.25 6.05 4.14
N THR A 38 -11.10 6.04 4.82
CA THR A 38 -9.78 6.04 4.17
C THR A 38 -9.49 4.74 3.45
N HIS A 39 -9.99 3.59 3.96
CA HIS A 39 -9.80 2.29 3.35
C HIS A 39 -10.76 2.00 2.18
N GLN A 40 -11.77 2.85 1.97
CA GLN A 40 -12.71 2.74 0.84
C GLN A 40 -12.19 3.36 -0.47
N ARG A 41 -10.95 3.78 -0.50
CA ARG A 41 -10.28 4.37 -1.68
C ARG A 41 -9.04 3.56 -2.04
N PRO A 42 -8.60 3.60 -3.31
CA PRO A 42 -7.35 2.98 -3.67
C PRO A 42 -6.20 3.60 -2.88
N TYR A 43 -5.29 2.76 -2.38
CA TYR A 43 -4.05 3.23 -1.79
C TYR A 43 -3.07 3.56 -2.91
N GLU A 44 -2.88 4.84 -3.15
CA GLU A 44 -2.01 5.31 -4.22
C GLU A 44 -0.55 5.39 -3.75
N ILE A 45 0.33 4.78 -4.53
CA ILE A 45 1.77 4.86 -4.36
C ILE A 45 2.30 5.74 -5.48
N ASP A 46 3.11 6.76 -5.14
CA ASP A 46 3.71 7.61 -6.15
C ASP A 46 4.48 6.77 -7.16
N PRO A 47 4.23 6.96 -8.45
CA PRO A 47 4.91 6.22 -9.49
C PRO A 47 6.41 6.56 -9.50
N TYR A 48 7.20 5.70 -10.13
CA TYR A 48 8.63 5.97 -10.33
C TYR A 48 8.83 7.26 -11.14
N PRO A 49 9.78 8.13 -10.76
CA PRO A 49 10.05 9.37 -11.49
C PRO A 49 10.34 9.11 -12.98
N GLY A 50 9.72 9.89 -13.85
CA GLY A 50 9.86 9.73 -15.30
C GLY A 50 9.03 8.59 -15.90
N SER A 51 8.23 7.90 -15.09
CA SER A 51 7.29 6.90 -15.61
C SER A 51 6.11 7.56 -16.34
N THR A 52 5.62 6.89 -17.37
CA THR A 52 4.42 7.28 -18.11
C THR A 52 3.35 6.20 -18.02
N ILE A 53 2.10 6.60 -17.85
CA ILE A 53 0.97 5.64 -17.85
C ILE A 53 0.84 5.05 -19.24
N TRP A 54 0.88 3.72 -19.31
CA TRP A 54 0.60 3.00 -20.53
C TRP A 54 -0.89 2.70 -20.69
N PHE A 55 -1.48 2.08 -19.66
CA PHE A 55 -2.93 1.89 -19.61
C PHE A 55 -3.42 1.75 -18.16
N THR A 56 -4.74 1.91 -18.01
CA THR A 56 -5.43 1.70 -16.74
C THR A 56 -6.63 0.81 -16.98
N THR A 57 -6.82 -0.19 -16.14
CA THR A 57 -7.97 -1.09 -16.18
C THR A 57 -8.60 -1.18 -14.80
N SER A 58 -9.93 -1.07 -14.72
CA SER A 58 -10.68 -1.29 -13.49
C SER A 58 -11.29 -2.70 -13.50
N ARG A 59 -11.11 -3.43 -12.41
CA ARG A 59 -11.71 -4.77 -12.21
C ARG A 59 -12.80 -4.64 -11.16
N GLY A 60 -14.02 -4.36 -11.60
CA GLY A 60 -15.13 -4.07 -10.69
C GLY A 60 -14.99 -2.71 -10.00
N SER A 61 -15.61 -2.59 -8.82
CA SER A 61 -15.70 -1.33 -8.07
C SER A 61 -14.61 -1.14 -7.02
N ASN A 62 -13.80 -2.15 -6.79
CA ASN A 62 -12.85 -2.24 -5.67
C ASN A 62 -11.45 -2.70 -6.06
N ALA A 63 -11.17 -2.78 -7.36
CA ALA A 63 -9.85 -3.10 -7.86
C ALA A 63 -9.52 -2.29 -9.11
N ARG A 64 -8.28 -1.81 -9.18
CA ARG A 64 -7.74 -1.07 -10.32
C ARG A 64 -6.31 -1.54 -10.60
N GLN A 65 -5.98 -1.62 -11.86
CA GLN A 65 -4.64 -1.89 -12.36
C GLN A 65 -4.19 -0.68 -13.18
N VAL A 66 -3.03 -0.15 -12.84
CA VAL A 66 -2.38 0.93 -13.58
C VAL A 66 -1.01 0.45 -14.02
N VAL A 67 -0.75 0.49 -15.30
CA VAL A 67 0.52 0.04 -15.87
C VAL A 67 1.30 1.24 -16.37
N TYR A 68 2.54 1.32 -15.95
CA TYR A 68 3.49 2.36 -16.32
C TYR A 68 4.63 1.80 -17.14
N ARG A 69 5.25 2.64 -17.94
CA ARG A 69 6.53 2.40 -18.63
C ARG A 69 7.56 3.39 -18.14
N VAL A 70 8.78 2.89 -17.95
CA VAL A 70 9.93 3.71 -17.58
C VAL A 70 11.06 3.41 -18.55
N PRO A 71 11.46 4.34 -19.41
CA PRO A 71 12.58 4.15 -20.33
C PRO A 71 13.92 4.38 -19.64
N ALA A 72 14.96 3.76 -20.16
CA ALA A 72 16.37 3.98 -19.81
C ALA A 72 16.73 3.76 -18.33
N VAL A 73 16.08 2.77 -17.67
CA VAL A 73 16.39 2.34 -16.31
C VAL A 73 16.46 0.82 -16.23
N THR A 74 17.04 0.29 -15.16
CA THR A 74 17.00 -1.13 -14.85
C THR A 74 15.82 -1.46 -13.93
N ALA A 75 15.38 -2.71 -13.90
CA ALA A 75 14.33 -3.15 -12.98
C ALA A 75 14.78 -2.99 -11.53
N GLU A 76 16.06 -3.21 -11.25
CA GLU A 76 16.69 -3.08 -9.93
C GLU A 76 16.65 -1.63 -9.43
N ASP A 77 16.86 -0.62 -10.28
CA ASP A 77 16.76 0.80 -9.91
C ASP A 77 15.33 1.13 -9.47
N VAL A 78 14.35 0.62 -10.20
CA VAL A 78 12.93 0.80 -9.88
C VAL A 78 12.56 0.07 -8.58
N VAL A 79 13.07 -1.15 -8.38
CA VAL A 79 12.87 -1.91 -7.14
C VAL A 79 13.44 -1.16 -5.94
N ASN A 80 14.65 -0.63 -6.04
CA ASN A 80 15.27 0.14 -4.95
C ASN A 80 14.42 1.35 -4.54
N TYR A 81 13.81 2.03 -5.49
CA TYR A 81 12.90 3.13 -5.21
C TYR A 81 11.69 2.68 -4.37
N TYR A 82 11.01 1.60 -4.78
CA TYR A 82 9.84 1.09 -4.03
C TYR A 82 10.24 0.43 -2.72
N GLN A 83 11.40 -0.23 -2.67
CA GLN A 83 11.97 -0.79 -1.45
C GLN A 83 12.19 0.29 -0.36
N ASN A 84 12.73 1.44 -0.76
CA ASN A 84 12.93 2.57 0.14
C ASN A 84 11.60 3.13 0.66
N LYS A 85 10.58 3.21 -0.20
CA LYS A 85 9.21 3.61 0.23
C LYS A 85 8.61 2.61 1.22
N LEU A 86 8.77 1.31 0.98
CA LEU A 86 8.30 0.26 1.90
C LEU A 86 9.01 0.30 3.25
N ASN A 87 10.31 0.55 3.24
CA ASN A 87 11.08 0.69 4.47
C ASN A 87 10.63 1.91 5.28
N ALA A 88 10.39 3.04 4.61
CA ALA A 88 9.86 4.24 5.25
C ALA A 88 8.46 4.02 5.85
N LEU A 89 7.59 3.29 5.14
CA LEU A 89 6.24 3.00 5.60
C LEU A 89 6.21 2.07 6.82
N SER A 90 7.08 1.05 6.84
CA SER A 90 7.08 0.03 7.89
C SER A 90 7.97 0.36 9.08
N GLY A 91 8.79 1.41 9.00
CA GLY A 91 9.77 1.76 10.03
C GLY A 91 10.93 0.78 10.17
N ASN A 92 11.01 -0.25 9.34
CA ASN A 92 12.04 -1.28 9.37
C ASN A 92 12.80 -1.30 8.05
N SER A 93 14.13 -1.39 8.11
CA SER A 93 14.97 -1.68 6.94
C SER A 93 14.97 -3.18 6.65
N GLY A 94 14.96 -3.56 5.37
CA GLY A 94 15.03 -4.95 4.96
C GLY A 94 14.56 -5.12 3.51
N GLU A 95 14.79 -6.28 2.95
CA GLU A 95 14.31 -6.65 1.64
C GLU A 95 12.84 -7.04 1.71
N LYS A 96 11.98 -6.27 1.07
CA LYS A 96 10.51 -6.44 1.08
C LYS A 96 9.92 -6.63 -0.30
N CYS A 97 10.68 -6.24 -1.34
CA CYS A 97 10.35 -6.54 -2.72
C CYS A 97 10.90 -7.91 -3.08
N ILE A 98 10.04 -8.86 -3.34
CA ILE A 98 10.42 -10.26 -3.59
C ILE A 98 10.67 -10.47 -5.07
N ARG A 99 11.82 -11.02 -5.42
CA ARG A 99 12.17 -11.43 -6.78
C ARG A 99 11.60 -12.80 -7.12
N PHE A 100 11.06 -12.96 -8.32
CA PHE A 100 10.57 -14.21 -8.87
C PHE A 100 11.17 -14.49 -10.26
N PRO A 101 11.82 -15.62 -10.44
CA PRO A 101 12.28 -16.55 -9.39
C PRO A 101 13.37 -15.91 -8.54
N SER A 102 13.63 -16.42 -7.37
CA SER A 102 14.65 -15.87 -6.45
C SER A 102 16.06 -15.91 -7.06
N THR A 103 16.31 -16.85 -7.94
CA THR A 103 17.56 -17.00 -8.69
C THR A 103 17.26 -17.41 -10.15
N GLY A 104 18.13 -17.03 -11.08
CA GLY A 104 17.95 -17.35 -12.49
C GLY A 104 16.85 -16.53 -13.18
N ASN A 105 16.38 -17.01 -14.32
CA ASN A 105 15.34 -16.38 -15.12
C ASN A 105 13.94 -16.83 -14.67
N TYR A 106 12.93 -16.02 -15.01
CA TYR A 106 11.54 -16.34 -14.74
C TYR A 106 11.01 -17.35 -15.78
N ASP A 107 10.77 -18.58 -15.34
CA ASP A 107 10.27 -19.66 -16.21
C ASP A 107 8.75 -19.84 -16.14
N GLY A 108 8.03 -18.96 -15.47
CA GLY A 108 6.63 -19.16 -15.11
C GLY A 108 5.60 -19.12 -16.25
N TYR A 109 5.97 -18.66 -17.44
CA TYR A 109 5.09 -18.64 -18.62
C TYR A 109 5.81 -19.14 -19.86
N GLU A 110 5.93 -20.44 -19.94
CA GLU A 110 6.80 -21.12 -20.89
C GLU A 110 6.38 -21.09 -22.35
N LYS A 111 5.20 -20.69 -22.70
CA LYS A 111 4.72 -20.93 -24.06
C LYS A 111 5.31 -19.99 -25.09
N ASP A 112 5.85 -18.87 -24.68
CA ASP A 112 6.52 -17.94 -25.59
C ASP A 112 7.68 -17.22 -24.88
N LYS A 113 8.85 -17.84 -24.94
CA LYS A 113 10.08 -17.29 -24.33
C LYS A 113 10.50 -15.92 -24.87
N LYS A 114 9.92 -15.50 -26.00
CA LYS A 114 10.20 -14.19 -26.59
C LYS A 114 9.40 -13.05 -25.94
N THR A 115 8.25 -13.39 -25.34
CA THR A 115 7.34 -12.40 -24.75
C THR A 115 7.30 -12.44 -23.23
N SER A 116 7.85 -13.47 -22.59
CA SER A 116 7.88 -13.58 -21.14
C SER A 116 9.08 -12.85 -20.55
N PRO A 117 8.90 -12.00 -19.52
CA PRO A 117 10.01 -11.37 -18.85
C PRO A 117 10.89 -12.43 -18.17
N PRO A 118 12.24 -12.27 -18.14
CA PRO A 118 13.15 -13.23 -17.54
C PRO A 118 12.99 -13.33 -16.02
N TYR A 119 12.45 -12.30 -15.38
CA TYR A 119 12.15 -12.23 -13.94
C TYR A 119 11.23 -11.08 -13.65
N ARG A 120 10.68 -11.05 -12.43
CA ARG A 120 9.93 -9.91 -11.91
C ARG A 120 10.20 -9.69 -10.42
N PHE A 121 9.95 -8.49 -9.96
CA PHE A 121 9.86 -8.18 -8.54
C PHE A 121 8.42 -7.87 -8.16
N SER A 122 8.05 -8.18 -6.94
CA SER A 122 6.75 -7.85 -6.37
C SER A 122 6.93 -7.17 -5.02
N CYS A 123 6.47 -5.93 -4.91
CA CYS A 123 6.49 -5.13 -3.69
C CYS A 123 5.05 -4.95 -3.21
N MET A 124 4.75 -5.34 -1.96
CA MET A 124 3.41 -5.27 -1.39
C MET A 124 3.31 -4.14 -0.39
N PHE A 125 2.49 -3.14 -0.68
CA PHE A 125 2.12 -2.06 0.21
C PHE A 125 0.76 -2.39 0.83
N ASP A 126 0.78 -2.97 2.03
CA ASP A 126 -0.42 -3.41 2.73
C ASP A 126 -0.79 -2.42 3.84
N ARG A 127 -2.02 -1.92 3.78
CA ARG A 127 -2.65 -1.08 4.79
C ARG A 127 -3.92 -1.72 5.35
N SER A 128 -4.08 -3.02 5.18
CA SER A 128 -5.22 -3.74 5.73
C SER A 128 -5.25 -3.62 7.25
N GLY A 129 -6.45 -3.49 7.80
CA GLY A 129 -6.66 -3.41 9.25
C GLY A 129 -8.14 -3.44 9.60
N PHE A 130 -8.48 -3.82 10.84
CA PHE A 130 -9.85 -3.87 11.36
C PHE A 130 -10.86 -4.57 10.42
N GLN A 131 -10.47 -5.71 9.87
CA GLN A 131 -11.27 -6.51 8.90
C GLN A 131 -11.50 -5.82 7.55
N ILE A 132 -10.74 -4.77 7.24
CA ILE A 132 -10.79 -4.07 5.96
C ILE A 132 -9.50 -4.36 5.22
N SER A 133 -9.61 -4.78 3.96
CA SER A 133 -8.46 -5.04 3.10
C SER A 133 -8.19 -3.84 2.20
N GLN A 134 -6.96 -3.32 2.27
CA GLN A 134 -6.49 -2.27 1.37
C GLN A 134 -5.01 -2.51 1.09
N TYR A 135 -4.67 -2.78 -0.16
CA TYR A 135 -3.27 -2.95 -0.55
C TYR A 135 -3.01 -2.47 -1.97
N THR A 136 -1.76 -2.14 -2.23
CA THR A 136 -1.22 -1.93 -3.58
C THR A 136 -0.05 -2.87 -3.78
N ARG A 137 -0.15 -3.74 -4.78
CA ARG A 137 0.95 -4.57 -5.23
C ARG A 137 1.61 -3.91 -6.43
N VAL A 138 2.91 -3.68 -6.34
CA VAL A 138 3.72 -3.13 -7.42
C VAL A 138 4.56 -4.27 -7.99
N ASN A 139 4.21 -4.72 -9.19
CA ASN A 139 5.00 -5.69 -9.95
C ASN A 139 5.91 -4.92 -10.91
N ILE A 140 7.19 -5.27 -10.92
CA ILE A 140 8.22 -4.60 -11.71
C ILE A 140 8.88 -5.66 -12.59
N GLU A 141 8.83 -5.43 -13.89
CA GLU A 141 9.35 -6.36 -14.88
C GLU A 141 10.26 -5.63 -15.87
N PRO A 142 11.42 -6.21 -16.25
CA PRO A 142 12.17 -5.70 -17.39
C PRO A 142 11.30 -5.86 -18.65
N GLY A 143 11.29 -4.86 -19.51
CA GLY A 143 10.59 -4.96 -20.79
C GLY A 143 11.17 -6.13 -21.63
N VAL A 144 10.34 -6.73 -22.45
CA VAL A 144 10.68 -7.93 -23.25
C VAL A 144 11.94 -7.72 -24.11
N GLU A 145 12.18 -6.49 -24.53
CA GLU A 145 13.36 -6.12 -25.33
C GLU A 145 14.60 -5.80 -24.49
N ALA A 146 14.46 -5.71 -23.18
CA ALA A 146 15.47 -5.13 -22.29
C ALA A 146 16.39 -6.18 -21.64
N ASN A 147 16.60 -7.32 -22.17
CA ASN A 147 17.58 -8.37 -21.75
C ASN A 147 18.52 -7.97 -20.58
N ASN A 148 17.98 -7.58 -19.42
CA ASN A 148 18.70 -7.16 -18.22
C ASN A 148 19.62 -5.94 -18.36
N SER A 149 19.61 -5.25 -19.50
CA SER A 149 20.37 -4.01 -19.72
C SER A 149 19.48 -2.79 -19.48
N VAL A 150 20.09 -1.62 -19.45
CA VAL A 150 19.38 -0.34 -19.42
C VAL A 150 18.40 -0.30 -20.61
N GLY A 151 17.11 -0.36 -20.33
CA GLY A 151 16.09 -0.47 -21.35
C GLY A 151 14.75 0.09 -20.83
N MET A 152 13.66 -0.56 -21.23
CA MET A 152 12.35 -0.20 -20.74
C MET A 152 11.95 -1.11 -19.58
N VAL A 153 11.45 -0.53 -18.50
CA VAL A 153 10.85 -1.28 -17.37
C VAL A 153 9.35 -1.07 -17.38
N VAL A 154 8.60 -2.14 -17.15
CA VAL A 154 7.15 -2.12 -16.97
C VAL A 154 6.85 -2.23 -15.48
N ILE A 155 6.01 -1.32 -15.00
CA ILE A 155 5.54 -1.30 -13.61
C ILE A 155 4.04 -1.45 -13.63
N GLU A 156 3.55 -2.51 -13.00
CA GLU A 156 2.14 -2.81 -12.85
C GLU A 156 1.71 -2.57 -11.41
N ASN A 157 0.87 -1.59 -11.18
CA ASN A 157 0.27 -1.30 -9.88
C ASN A 157 -1.12 -1.93 -9.81
N GLU A 158 -1.25 -3.02 -9.08
CA GLU A 158 -2.53 -3.65 -8.75
C GLU A 158 -3.02 -3.10 -7.42
N GLN A 159 -4.11 -2.36 -7.45
CA GLN A 159 -4.72 -1.73 -6.28
C GLN A 159 -6.00 -2.45 -5.93
N TYR A 160 -6.16 -2.78 -4.66
CA TYR A 160 -7.35 -3.38 -4.09
C TYR A 160 -7.78 -2.62 -2.84
N TRP A 161 -9.09 -2.38 -2.70
CA TRP A 161 -9.68 -1.74 -1.52
C TRP A 161 -11.07 -2.31 -1.25
N GLN A 162 -11.45 -2.36 0.00
CA GLN A 162 -12.77 -2.82 0.40
C GLN A 162 -13.75 -1.65 0.40
N ARG A 163 -14.96 -1.84 -0.15
CA ARG A 163 -16.06 -0.88 -0.09
C ARG A 163 -16.94 -1.09 1.12
#